data_ff289368e2817c6f2ca305e6668e5bcb
#
_entry.id   ff289368e2817c6f2ca305e6668e5bcb
#
_cell.length_a   1.000
_cell.length_b   1.000
_cell.length_c   1.000
_cell.angle_alpha   90.00
_cell.angle_beta   90.00
_cell.angle_gamma   90.00
#
_symmetry.space_group_name_H-M   'P 1'
#
loop_
_entity.id
_entity.type
_entity.pdbx_description
1 polymer ?
#
loop_
_entity_poly.entity_id
_entity_poly.type
_entity_poly.pdbx_seq_one_letter_code
_entity_poly.pdbx_strand_id
1 'polypeptide(L)'
;MEHLIIPKDYHSELNLHDTQIAIKTVKDFFQNLLALRLNLSRVSAPLFVDPLSGLNDNLNGIERPVTFDIKEQNGKEAEVVQSLAKWKRYALKKYGFDYGEGLYTDMNAIRRDEDTDNIHSIFVDQWDWEKIIHKEDRNIETLKETVTTVYNCLRKTEKYMAIQYDYIEEILPHDIFFITTQELEEMFPDNTPKERE
;
A
#
# COMPACT_ATOMS: atom_id res chain seq x y z
N MET A 1 4.79 -12.01 21.74
CA MET A 1 3.83 -12.57 20.76
C MET A 1 2.41 -12.66 21.34
N GLU A 2 2.06 -11.70 22.21
CA GLU A 2 0.73 -11.67 22.87
C GLU A 2 -0.42 -11.24 21.93
N HIS A 3 -0.11 -10.66 20.77
CA HIS A 3 -1.10 -10.14 19.83
C HIS A 3 -1.34 -11.04 18.60
N LEU A 4 -0.65 -12.19 18.53
CA LEU A 4 -0.83 -13.14 17.41
C LEU A 4 -1.95 -14.12 17.72
N ILE A 5 -3.02 -14.09 16.91
CA ILE A 5 -4.14 -15.00 17.00
C ILE A 5 -3.98 -16.09 15.95
N ILE A 6 -3.78 -17.33 16.40
CA ILE A 6 -3.75 -18.52 15.53
C ILE A 6 -4.92 -19.41 15.94
N PRO A 7 -5.94 -19.59 15.08
CA PRO A 7 -7.03 -20.52 15.36
C PRO A 7 -6.50 -21.93 15.63
N LYS A 8 -7.10 -22.63 16.59
CA LYS A 8 -6.59 -23.92 17.09
C LYS A 8 -6.45 -24.98 15.98
N ASP A 9 -7.37 -24.95 15.01
CA ASP A 9 -7.44 -25.93 13.91
C ASP A 9 -6.99 -25.31 12.56
N TYR A 10 -6.25 -24.19 12.62
CA TYR A 10 -5.73 -23.56 11.41
C TYR A 10 -4.67 -24.43 10.74
N HIS A 11 -4.84 -24.66 9.46
CA HIS A 11 -3.83 -25.20 8.55
C HIS A 11 -3.82 -24.43 7.25
N SER A 12 -2.67 -24.34 6.63
CA SER A 12 -2.54 -23.70 5.32
C SER A 12 -2.95 -24.68 4.22
N GLU A 13 -3.80 -24.24 3.31
CA GLU A 13 -4.17 -25.03 2.11
C GLU A 13 -3.02 -25.16 1.11
N LEU A 14 -2.06 -24.24 1.16
CA LEU A 14 -0.89 -24.27 0.31
C LEU A 14 0.38 -24.63 1.09
N ASN A 15 1.25 -25.40 0.47
CA ASN A 15 2.62 -25.56 0.94
C ASN A 15 3.43 -24.26 0.70
N LEU A 16 4.64 -24.17 1.25
CA LEU A 16 5.48 -22.96 1.18
C LEU A 16 5.82 -22.55 -0.27
N HIS A 17 6.09 -23.52 -1.15
CA HIS A 17 6.43 -23.23 -2.55
C HIS A 17 5.21 -22.67 -3.30
N ASP A 18 4.06 -23.32 -3.18
CA ASP A 18 2.83 -22.88 -3.86
C ASP A 18 2.33 -21.55 -3.31
N THR A 19 2.56 -21.26 -2.01
CA THR A 19 2.31 -19.94 -1.42
C THR A 19 3.12 -18.85 -2.12
N GLN A 20 4.40 -19.08 -2.44
CA GLN A 20 5.21 -18.10 -3.15
C GLN A 20 4.70 -17.85 -4.58
N ILE A 21 4.24 -18.91 -5.26
CA ILE A 21 3.62 -18.79 -6.59
C ILE A 21 2.31 -17.99 -6.50
N ALA A 22 1.47 -18.26 -5.50
CA ALA A 22 0.22 -17.54 -5.29
C ALA A 22 0.44 -16.05 -5.01
N ILE A 23 1.40 -15.71 -4.14
CA ILE A 23 1.79 -14.30 -3.87
C ILE A 23 2.21 -13.60 -5.16
N LYS A 24 3.06 -14.22 -5.95
CA LYS A 24 3.51 -13.65 -7.25
C LYS A 24 2.34 -13.46 -8.20
N THR A 25 1.45 -14.44 -8.29
CA THR A 25 0.26 -14.41 -9.16
C THR A 25 -0.68 -13.26 -8.80
N VAL A 26 -0.99 -13.09 -7.52
CA VAL A 26 -1.81 -11.98 -7.02
C VAL A 26 -1.17 -10.63 -7.36
N LYS A 27 0.11 -10.48 -7.04
CA LYS A 27 0.84 -9.22 -7.27
C LYS A 27 0.86 -8.86 -8.75
N ASP A 28 1.22 -9.80 -9.63
CA ASP A 28 1.31 -9.55 -11.06
C ASP A 28 -0.05 -9.20 -11.67
N PHE A 29 -1.10 -9.95 -11.32
CA PHE A 29 -2.42 -9.70 -11.87
C PHE A 29 -2.95 -8.32 -11.44
N PHE A 30 -2.91 -8.03 -10.14
CA PHE A 30 -3.41 -6.77 -9.60
C PHE A 30 -2.64 -5.56 -10.12
N GLN A 31 -1.29 -5.58 -10.06
CA GLN A 31 -0.48 -4.45 -10.47
C GLN A 31 -0.64 -4.12 -11.97
N ASN A 32 -0.69 -5.13 -12.83
CA ASN A 32 -0.85 -4.92 -14.28
C ASN A 32 -2.23 -4.35 -14.59
N LEU A 33 -3.27 -4.87 -13.94
CA LEU A 33 -4.63 -4.40 -14.14
C LEU A 33 -4.81 -2.95 -13.65
N LEU A 34 -4.30 -2.64 -12.46
CA LEU A 34 -4.41 -1.30 -11.89
C LEU A 34 -3.57 -0.28 -12.67
N ALA A 35 -2.34 -0.64 -13.06
CA ALA A 35 -1.49 0.20 -13.88
C ALA A 35 -2.17 0.57 -15.20
N LEU A 36 -2.79 -0.41 -15.87
CA LEU A 36 -3.57 -0.16 -17.09
C LEU A 36 -4.77 0.77 -16.84
N ARG A 37 -5.51 0.58 -15.74
CA ARG A 37 -6.75 1.33 -15.44
C ARG A 37 -6.49 2.77 -15.00
N LEU A 38 -5.40 3.01 -14.31
CA LEU A 38 -5.04 4.32 -13.79
C LEU A 38 -3.97 5.04 -14.62
N ASN A 39 -3.49 4.45 -15.73
CA ASN A 39 -2.42 4.97 -16.57
C ASN A 39 -1.13 5.19 -15.77
N LEU A 40 -0.63 4.11 -15.15
CA LEU A 40 0.58 4.14 -14.32
C LEU A 40 1.74 3.44 -15.00
N SER A 41 2.91 4.05 -14.93
CA SER A 41 4.18 3.44 -15.38
C SER A 41 4.99 2.93 -14.19
N ARG A 42 5.58 1.73 -14.31
CA ARG A 42 6.46 1.21 -13.27
C ARG A 42 7.78 1.98 -13.23
N VAL A 43 8.19 2.36 -12.03
CA VAL A 43 9.50 2.95 -11.76
C VAL A 43 10.21 2.20 -10.63
N SER A 44 11.54 2.28 -10.58
CA SER A 44 12.32 1.75 -9.46
C SER A 44 12.44 2.82 -8.37
N ALA A 45 12.09 2.44 -7.15
CA ALA A 45 12.22 3.31 -5.98
C ALA A 45 13.53 3.05 -5.22
N PRO A 46 14.04 4.02 -4.45
CA PRO A 46 15.15 3.80 -3.55
C PRO A 46 14.73 2.93 -2.37
N LEU A 47 15.63 2.07 -1.91
CA LEU A 47 15.48 1.35 -0.64
C LEU A 47 15.85 2.24 0.56
N PHE A 48 16.78 3.17 0.36
CA PHE A 48 17.25 4.11 1.37
C PHE A 48 17.53 5.49 0.73
N VAL A 49 17.52 6.51 1.55
CA VAL A 49 17.74 7.89 1.14
C VAL A 49 18.69 8.59 2.12
N ASP A 50 19.22 9.72 1.68
CA ASP A 50 19.92 10.67 2.55
C ASP A 50 18.88 11.33 3.48
N PRO A 51 19.06 11.29 4.82
CA PRO A 51 18.16 11.97 5.77
C PRO A 51 17.95 13.45 5.44
N LEU A 52 18.99 14.13 4.98
CA LEU A 52 18.94 15.56 4.61
C LEU A 52 18.10 15.84 3.34
N SER A 53 17.80 14.82 2.54
CA SER A 53 16.95 14.98 1.36
C SER A 53 15.50 15.29 1.70
N GLY A 54 15.04 14.92 2.91
CA GLY A 54 13.65 15.02 3.35
C GLY A 54 12.67 14.15 2.56
N LEU A 55 13.19 13.16 1.79
CA LEU A 55 12.37 12.29 0.93
C LEU A 55 11.79 11.09 1.67
N ASN A 56 12.34 10.72 2.83
CA ASN A 56 11.71 9.74 3.70
C ASN A 56 10.48 10.35 4.38
N ASP A 57 9.45 9.55 4.57
CA ASP A 57 8.25 9.98 5.28
C ASP A 57 8.32 9.48 6.73
N ASN A 58 8.17 10.39 7.67
CA ASN A 58 8.27 10.05 9.10
C ASN A 58 6.96 9.51 9.68
N LEU A 59 6.06 9.00 8.85
CA LEU A 59 4.76 8.43 9.25
C LEU A 59 4.01 9.40 10.18
N ASN A 60 3.80 9.00 11.46
CA ASN A 60 3.17 9.85 12.48
C ASN A 60 4.15 10.82 13.17
N GLY A 61 5.45 10.75 12.81
CA GLY A 61 6.49 11.62 13.34
C GLY A 61 7.15 11.13 14.63
N ILE A 62 6.78 9.97 15.11
CA ILE A 62 7.36 9.32 16.30
C ILE A 62 8.16 8.05 15.96
N GLU A 63 7.86 7.43 14.84
CA GLU A 63 8.55 6.22 14.37
C GLU A 63 9.97 6.57 13.91
N ARG A 64 10.91 5.76 14.33
CA ARG A 64 12.33 5.94 14.01
C ARG A 64 12.70 5.17 12.76
N PRO A 65 13.38 5.77 11.76
CA PRO A 65 13.93 5.01 10.64
C PRO A 65 15.05 4.07 11.09
N VAL A 66 15.32 3.05 10.28
CA VAL A 66 16.56 2.27 10.39
C VAL A 66 17.64 3.02 9.64
N THR A 67 18.71 3.38 10.34
CA THR A 67 19.85 4.11 9.77
C THR A 67 21.10 3.25 9.69
N PHE A 68 21.99 3.59 8.76
CA PHE A 68 23.32 3.00 8.61
C PHE A 68 24.28 4.04 7.99
N ASP A 69 25.56 3.84 8.18
CA ASP A 69 26.63 4.66 7.60
C ASP A 69 27.13 4.06 6.28
N ILE A 70 27.54 4.95 5.36
CA ILE A 70 28.12 4.57 4.07
C ILE A 70 29.64 4.79 4.14
N LYS A 71 30.41 3.70 4.24
CA LYS A 71 31.87 3.74 4.33
C LYS A 71 32.55 4.58 3.24
N GLU A 72 32.14 4.40 1.99
CA GLU A 72 32.70 5.10 0.82
C GLU A 72 32.35 6.60 0.78
N GLN A 73 31.43 7.04 1.63
CA GLN A 73 31.05 8.45 1.79
C GLN A 73 31.48 9.03 3.14
N ASN A 74 32.63 8.55 3.67
CA ASN A 74 33.19 9.02 4.95
C ASN A 74 32.24 8.88 6.15
N GLY A 75 31.46 7.80 6.19
CA GLY A 75 30.49 7.57 7.27
C GLY A 75 29.21 8.42 7.16
N LYS A 76 28.88 8.93 5.99
CA LYS A 76 27.61 9.63 5.78
C LYS A 76 26.44 8.71 6.10
N GLU A 77 25.49 9.20 6.88
CA GLU A 77 24.31 8.45 7.27
C GLU A 77 23.31 8.34 6.10
N ALA A 78 22.68 7.18 5.99
CA ALA A 78 21.53 6.90 5.15
C ALA A 78 20.44 6.24 6.00
N GLU A 79 19.20 6.41 5.60
CA GLU A 79 18.05 5.80 6.27
C GLU A 79 17.19 4.97 5.30
N VAL A 80 16.79 3.78 5.73
CA VAL A 80 15.84 2.93 5.00
C VAL A 80 14.50 3.63 4.97
N VAL A 81 13.86 3.63 3.80
CA VAL A 81 12.56 4.32 3.64
C VAL A 81 11.48 3.66 4.50
N GLN A 82 10.67 4.49 5.15
CA GLN A 82 9.47 4.08 5.89
C GLN A 82 8.21 4.22 5.04
N SER A 83 8.20 5.20 4.12
CA SER A 83 7.18 5.43 3.11
C SER A 83 7.77 6.18 1.92
N LEU A 84 7.22 5.95 0.73
CA LEU A 84 7.63 6.62 -0.52
C LEU A 84 6.72 7.78 -0.93
N ALA A 85 5.80 8.23 -0.08
CA ALA A 85 4.84 9.27 -0.45
C ALA A 85 5.50 10.55 -0.97
N LYS A 86 6.52 11.05 -0.26
CA LYS A 86 7.28 12.24 -0.67
C LYS A 86 8.13 11.97 -1.91
N TRP A 87 8.81 10.81 -1.93
CA TRP A 87 9.67 10.45 -3.06
C TRP A 87 8.87 10.28 -4.35
N LYS A 88 7.70 9.66 -4.33
CA LYS A 88 6.84 9.49 -5.52
C LYS A 88 6.48 10.84 -6.14
N ARG A 89 6.07 11.82 -5.35
CA ARG A 89 5.76 13.18 -5.82
C ARG A 89 6.97 13.87 -6.45
N TYR A 90 8.14 13.72 -5.84
CA TYR A 90 9.40 14.19 -6.42
C TYR A 90 9.71 13.48 -7.75
N ALA A 91 9.54 12.15 -7.79
CA ALA A 91 9.80 11.33 -8.97
C ALA A 91 8.87 11.66 -10.15
N LEU A 92 7.58 11.88 -9.91
CA LEU A 92 6.64 12.34 -10.93
C LEU A 92 7.16 13.57 -11.67
N LYS A 93 7.58 14.58 -10.93
CA LYS A 93 8.16 15.81 -11.52
C LYS A 93 9.50 15.54 -12.20
N LYS A 94 10.40 14.81 -11.54
CA LYS A 94 11.75 14.54 -12.04
C LYS A 94 11.77 13.75 -13.33
N TYR A 95 10.84 12.82 -13.49
CA TYR A 95 10.75 11.94 -14.65
C TYR A 95 9.85 12.48 -15.76
N GLY A 96 9.24 13.64 -15.55
CA GLY A 96 8.46 14.36 -16.57
C GLY A 96 7.10 13.72 -16.86
N PHE A 97 6.41 13.22 -15.83
CA PHE A 97 5.04 12.77 -15.96
C PHE A 97 4.07 13.94 -16.17
N ASP A 98 3.07 13.74 -17.00
CA ASP A 98 2.03 14.71 -17.32
C ASP A 98 0.71 14.42 -16.59
N TYR A 99 -0.26 15.31 -16.75
CA TYR A 99 -1.61 15.14 -16.22
C TYR A 99 -2.27 13.84 -16.72
N GLY A 100 -2.93 13.15 -15.82
CA GLY A 100 -3.57 11.88 -16.11
C GLY A 100 -2.63 10.69 -16.13
N GLU A 101 -1.32 10.92 -15.99
CA GLU A 101 -0.30 9.90 -15.85
C GLU A 101 0.12 9.70 -14.39
N GLY A 102 0.67 8.55 -14.09
CA GLY A 102 1.19 8.26 -12.77
C GLY A 102 2.28 7.20 -12.79
N LEU A 103 2.85 6.96 -11.63
CA LEU A 103 3.84 5.92 -11.42
C LEU A 103 3.38 4.92 -10.36
N TYR A 104 3.90 3.71 -10.44
CA TYR A 104 3.87 2.76 -9.34
C TYR A 104 5.24 2.13 -9.14
N THR A 105 5.45 1.60 -7.95
CA THR A 105 6.71 0.96 -7.57
C THR A 105 6.49 -0.14 -6.55
N ASP A 106 7.37 -1.13 -6.55
CA ASP A 106 7.53 -2.06 -5.44
C ASP A 106 8.37 -1.37 -4.36
N MET A 107 7.95 -1.47 -3.14
CA MET A 107 8.59 -0.87 -1.97
C MET A 107 8.84 -1.92 -0.91
N ASN A 108 10.07 -1.95 -0.41
CA ASN A 108 10.39 -2.68 0.82
C ASN A 108 10.72 -1.65 1.91
N ALA A 109 10.11 -1.79 3.07
CA ALA A 109 10.36 -0.93 4.21
C ALA A 109 10.57 -1.74 5.49
N ILE A 110 11.23 -1.11 6.46
CA ILE A 110 11.39 -1.65 7.80
C ILE A 110 10.74 -0.67 8.78
N ARG A 111 9.69 -1.12 9.44
CA ARG A 111 8.98 -0.39 10.48
C ARG A 111 9.43 -0.92 11.84
N ARG A 112 10.58 -0.45 12.31
CA ARG A 112 11.25 -1.00 13.49
C ARG A 112 10.47 -0.82 14.80
N ASP A 113 9.57 0.14 14.85
CA ASP A 113 8.76 0.47 16.03
C ASP A 113 7.31 -0.03 15.91
N GLU A 114 7.03 -0.96 14.97
CA GLU A 114 5.70 -1.51 14.74
C GLU A 114 5.26 -2.45 15.86
N ASP A 115 4.04 -2.29 16.34
CA ASP A 115 3.36 -3.25 17.19
C ASP A 115 2.82 -4.40 16.33
N THR A 116 3.51 -5.53 16.35
CA THR A 116 3.23 -6.66 15.46
C THR A 116 2.02 -7.47 15.90
N ASP A 117 1.15 -7.82 14.95
CA ASP A 117 -0.01 -8.69 15.11
C ASP A 117 -0.23 -9.55 13.85
N ASN A 118 -1.47 -10.04 13.62
CA ASN A 118 -1.78 -10.87 12.44
C ASN A 118 -1.65 -10.14 11.10
N ILE A 119 -1.75 -8.81 11.09
CA ILE A 119 -1.75 -7.99 9.88
C ILE A 119 -0.66 -6.91 9.86
N HIS A 120 0.06 -6.69 10.97
CA HIS A 120 1.16 -5.75 11.07
C HIS A 120 2.49 -6.47 11.24
N SER A 121 3.47 -6.10 10.42
CA SER A 121 4.81 -6.69 10.39
C SER A 121 5.90 -5.62 10.37
N ILE A 122 7.05 -5.94 10.95
CA ILE A 122 8.26 -5.10 10.88
C ILE A 122 8.73 -4.93 9.43
N PHE A 123 8.68 -6.01 8.63
CA PHE A 123 8.98 -5.95 7.21
C PHE A 123 7.72 -5.66 6.42
N VAL A 124 7.78 -4.64 5.56
CA VAL A 124 6.68 -4.25 4.66
C VAL A 124 7.11 -4.47 3.22
N ASP A 125 6.39 -5.33 2.52
CA ASP A 125 6.45 -5.51 1.06
C ASP A 125 5.17 -4.90 0.48
N GLN A 126 5.30 -3.69 -0.03
CA GLN A 126 4.17 -2.84 -0.42
C GLN A 126 4.25 -2.50 -1.90
N TRP A 127 3.10 -2.49 -2.56
CA TRP A 127 2.92 -1.91 -3.87
C TRP A 127 2.30 -0.52 -3.70
N ASP A 128 2.93 0.50 -4.26
CA ASP A 128 2.59 1.90 -4.00
C ASP A 128 2.50 2.71 -5.29
N TRP A 129 1.58 3.65 -5.39
CA TRP A 129 1.35 4.45 -6.59
C TRP A 129 1.04 5.92 -6.29
N GLU A 130 1.23 6.77 -7.32
CA GLU A 130 0.88 8.19 -7.28
C GLU A 130 0.52 8.63 -8.70
N LYS A 131 -0.50 9.51 -8.86
CA LYS A 131 -0.99 10.00 -10.15
C LYS A 131 -1.16 11.52 -10.13
N ILE A 132 -0.84 12.18 -11.26
CA ILE A 132 -1.05 13.62 -11.42
C ILE A 132 -2.49 13.89 -11.86
N ILE A 133 -3.18 14.74 -11.12
CA ILE A 133 -4.52 15.24 -11.46
C ILE A 133 -4.51 16.77 -11.51
N HIS A 134 -5.45 17.38 -12.23
CA HIS A 134 -5.65 18.83 -12.16
C HIS A 134 -6.20 19.27 -10.80
N LYS A 135 -6.02 20.54 -10.45
CA LYS A 135 -6.55 21.06 -9.19
C LYS A 135 -8.07 20.99 -9.14
N GLU A 136 -8.71 21.18 -10.27
CA GLU A 136 -10.16 21.12 -10.47
C GLU A 136 -10.72 19.71 -10.27
N ASP A 137 -9.90 18.67 -10.54
CA ASP A 137 -10.25 17.26 -10.35
C ASP A 137 -10.09 16.80 -8.89
N ARG A 138 -9.59 17.68 -8.00
CA ARG A 138 -9.52 17.39 -6.56
C ARG A 138 -10.88 17.60 -5.90
N ASN A 139 -11.81 16.72 -6.22
CA ASN A 139 -13.20 16.72 -5.77
C ASN A 139 -13.66 15.31 -5.38
N ILE A 140 -14.85 15.21 -4.82
CA ILE A 140 -15.40 13.94 -4.32
C ILE A 140 -15.76 12.98 -5.47
N GLU A 141 -16.12 13.49 -6.62
CA GLU A 141 -16.48 12.70 -7.79
C GLU A 141 -15.27 11.95 -8.31
N THR A 142 -14.16 12.64 -8.53
CA THR A 142 -12.87 12.03 -8.94
C THR A 142 -12.37 11.02 -7.90
N LEU A 143 -12.55 11.31 -6.61
CA LEU A 143 -12.19 10.36 -5.55
C LEU A 143 -13.03 9.08 -5.67
N LYS A 144 -14.35 9.20 -5.80
CA LYS A 144 -15.27 8.05 -5.95
C LYS A 144 -14.97 7.23 -7.19
N GLU A 145 -14.71 7.87 -8.33
CA GLU A 145 -14.33 7.20 -9.57
C GLU A 145 -13.00 6.42 -9.41
N THR A 146 -12.01 7.03 -8.78
CA THR A 146 -10.71 6.40 -8.52
C THR A 146 -10.86 5.20 -7.57
N VAL A 147 -11.58 5.35 -6.46
CA VAL A 147 -11.86 4.27 -5.52
C VAL A 147 -12.62 3.14 -6.21
N THR A 148 -13.63 3.45 -7.00
CA THR A 148 -14.39 2.45 -7.77
C THR A 148 -13.49 1.70 -8.75
N THR A 149 -12.56 2.40 -9.40
CA THR A 149 -11.59 1.78 -10.32
C THR A 149 -10.66 0.82 -9.57
N VAL A 150 -10.11 1.22 -8.43
CA VAL A 150 -9.26 0.37 -7.58
C VAL A 150 -10.04 -0.84 -7.08
N TYR A 151 -11.25 -0.64 -6.57
CA TYR A 151 -12.10 -1.71 -6.06
C TYR A 151 -12.47 -2.73 -7.14
N ASN A 152 -12.79 -2.28 -8.34
CA ASN A 152 -13.02 -3.17 -9.47
C ASN A 152 -11.79 -3.99 -9.85
N CYS A 153 -10.57 -3.46 -9.65
CA CYS A 153 -9.34 -4.23 -9.83
C CYS A 153 -9.19 -5.28 -8.74
N LEU A 154 -9.50 -4.97 -7.47
CA LEU A 154 -9.49 -5.93 -6.36
C LEU A 154 -10.48 -7.07 -6.62
N ARG A 155 -11.74 -6.77 -6.95
CA ARG A 155 -12.75 -7.80 -7.26
C ARG A 155 -12.35 -8.71 -8.42
N LYS A 156 -11.75 -8.15 -9.47
CA LYS A 156 -11.26 -8.96 -10.59
C LYS A 156 -10.07 -9.83 -10.19
N THR A 157 -9.22 -9.35 -9.28
CA THR A 157 -8.11 -10.13 -8.73
C THR A 157 -8.64 -11.28 -7.87
N GLU A 158 -9.60 -11.01 -6.98
CA GLU A 158 -10.28 -12.03 -6.18
C GLU A 158 -10.87 -13.12 -7.07
N LYS A 159 -11.68 -12.72 -8.07
CA LYS A 159 -12.27 -13.66 -9.02
C LYS A 159 -11.22 -14.48 -9.79
N TYR A 160 -10.12 -13.84 -10.21
CA TYR A 160 -9.02 -14.54 -10.86
C TYR A 160 -8.39 -15.58 -9.93
N MET A 161 -8.18 -15.24 -8.66
CA MET A 161 -7.63 -16.16 -7.67
C MET A 161 -8.59 -17.30 -7.34
N ALA A 162 -9.89 -17.05 -7.25
CA ALA A 162 -10.89 -18.09 -7.06
C ALA A 162 -10.95 -19.10 -8.23
N ILE A 163 -10.63 -18.67 -9.45
CA ILE A 163 -10.48 -19.58 -10.60
C ILE A 163 -9.20 -20.43 -10.50
N GLN A 164 -8.13 -19.89 -9.91
CA GLN A 164 -6.84 -20.60 -9.79
C GLN A 164 -6.79 -21.56 -8.60
N TYR A 165 -7.57 -21.30 -7.56
CA TYR A 165 -7.52 -21.99 -6.27
C TYR A 165 -8.93 -22.30 -5.77
N ASP A 166 -9.33 -23.56 -5.85
CA ASP A 166 -10.70 -24.03 -5.58
C ASP A 166 -11.21 -23.74 -4.16
N TYR A 167 -10.30 -23.48 -3.20
CA TYR A 167 -10.65 -23.16 -1.80
C TYR A 167 -10.82 -21.66 -1.55
N ILE A 168 -10.56 -20.78 -2.56
CA ILE A 168 -10.79 -19.34 -2.45
C ILE A 168 -12.21 -19.04 -2.92
N GLU A 169 -12.98 -18.41 -2.05
CA GLU A 169 -14.31 -17.89 -2.34
C GLU A 169 -14.28 -16.39 -2.60
N GLU A 170 -15.15 -15.92 -3.50
CA GLU A 170 -15.36 -14.48 -3.71
C GLU A 170 -16.16 -13.94 -2.54
N ILE A 171 -15.56 -13.08 -1.70
CA ILE A 171 -16.18 -12.49 -0.50
C ILE A 171 -16.36 -10.98 -0.58
N LEU A 172 -15.71 -10.32 -1.53
CA LEU A 172 -15.81 -8.87 -1.69
C LEU A 172 -17.23 -8.45 -2.11
N PRO A 173 -17.87 -7.52 -1.42
CA PRO A 173 -19.19 -7.01 -1.77
C PRO A 173 -19.28 -6.55 -3.22
N HIS A 174 -20.47 -6.65 -3.82
CA HIS A 174 -20.67 -6.19 -5.19
C HIS A 174 -20.51 -4.68 -5.32
N ASP A 175 -21.04 -3.92 -4.37
CA ASP A 175 -21.11 -2.48 -4.40
C ASP A 175 -20.29 -1.84 -3.28
N ILE A 176 -19.73 -0.65 -3.55
CA ILE A 176 -19.01 0.14 -2.57
C ILE A 176 -20.02 1.01 -1.81
N PHE A 177 -19.94 1.00 -0.50
CA PHE A 177 -20.66 1.94 0.35
C PHE A 177 -19.72 3.11 0.70
N PHE A 178 -20.14 4.33 0.36
CA PHE A 178 -19.41 5.54 0.72
C PHE A 178 -20.09 6.20 1.89
N ILE A 179 -19.34 6.49 2.92
CA ILE A 179 -19.82 7.17 4.13
C ILE A 179 -18.82 8.26 4.52
N THR A 180 -19.30 9.37 5.03
CA THR A 180 -18.48 10.43 5.58
C THR A 180 -18.16 10.18 7.05
N THR A 181 -17.09 10.78 7.55
CA THR A 181 -16.77 10.73 9.00
C THR A 181 -17.87 11.37 9.85
N GLN A 182 -18.58 12.36 9.30
CA GLN A 182 -19.72 12.99 9.97
C GLN A 182 -20.91 12.03 10.11
N GLU A 183 -21.24 11.30 9.03
CA GLU A 183 -22.29 10.28 9.07
C GLU A 183 -21.94 9.14 10.04
N LEU A 184 -20.67 8.72 10.09
CA LEU A 184 -20.20 7.73 11.10
C LEU A 184 -20.34 8.25 12.53
N GLU A 185 -20.06 9.53 12.77
CA GLU A 185 -20.24 10.15 14.07
C GLU A 185 -21.73 10.22 14.49
N GLU A 186 -22.60 10.54 13.56
CA GLU A 186 -24.05 10.55 13.79
C GLU A 186 -24.62 9.15 14.05
N MET A 187 -24.07 8.11 13.38
CA MET A 187 -24.48 6.71 13.59
C MET A 187 -23.96 6.15 14.93
N PHE A 188 -22.77 6.55 15.35
CA PHE A 188 -22.08 6.04 16.55
C PHE A 188 -21.53 7.17 17.41
N PRO A 189 -22.44 8.01 18.02
CA PRO A 189 -22.01 9.24 18.71
C PRO A 189 -21.16 8.98 19.97
N ASP A 190 -21.35 7.84 20.61
CA ASP A 190 -20.67 7.49 21.87
C ASP A 190 -19.30 6.82 21.63
N ASN A 191 -18.98 6.47 20.38
CA ASN A 191 -17.70 5.83 20.05
C ASN A 191 -16.62 6.86 19.80
N THR A 192 -15.38 6.52 20.15
CA THR A 192 -14.20 7.30 19.75
C THR A 192 -13.95 7.22 18.26
N PRO A 193 -13.23 8.17 17.64
CA PRO A 193 -12.89 8.09 16.21
C PRO A 193 -12.27 6.75 15.78
N LYS A 194 -11.41 6.16 16.64
CA LYS A 194 -10.76 4.86 16.36
C LYS A 194 -11.74 3.68 16.44
N GLU A 195 -12.78 3.76 17.24
CA GLU A 195 -13.80 2.70 17.35
C GLU A 195 -14.84 2.78 16.24
N ARG A 196 -14.89 3.92 15.51
CA ARG A 196 -15.78 4.10 14.34
C ARG A 196 -15.16 3.58 13.05
N GLU A 197 -13.82 3.38 13.02
CA GLU A 197 -13.08 2.77 11.91
C GLU A 197 -13.21 1.23 11.92
#